data_cc03a875518c0f5ce342987282ffb857
#
_entry.id   cc03a875518c0f5ce342987282ffb857
#
_cell.length_a   1.000
_cell.length_b   1.000
_cell.length_c   1.000
_cell.angle_alpha   90.00
_cell.angle_beta   90.00
_cell.angle_gamma   90.00
#
_symmetry.space_group_name_H-M   'P 1'
#
loop_
_entity.id
_entity.type
_entity.pdbx_description
1 polymer ?
#
loop_
_entity_poly.entity_id
_entity_poly.type
_entity_poly.pdbx_seq_one_letter_code
_entity_poly.pdbx_strand_id
1 'polypeptide(L)'
;MLKKVLVVDDSALIHQMYKMVLMRYRCEIVQALNGQDGLDKLEKNPDVSMMLVDINMPLMNGLEFIQKVKAAGTFNNIPIIIVSTEGKEEDTQRGLALGASGYVTKPFQPSDLHSLISKLFGVAPA
;
A
#
# COMPACT_ATOMS: atom_id res chain seq x y z
N MET A 1 6.62 -9.83 10.44
CA MET A 1 7.46 -8.67 10.77
C MET A 1 7.57 -7.75 9.57
N LEU A 2 7.51 -6.45 9.80
CA LEU A 2 7.51 -5.47 8.72
C LEU A 2 8.95 -5.11 8.36
N LYS A 3 9.46 -5.63 7.22
CA LYS A 3 10.84 -5.42 6.79
C LYS A 3 10.97 -4.47 5.60
N LYS A 4 10.07 -4.59 4.65
CA LYS A 4 10.11 -3.82 3.40
C LYS A 4 8.69 -3.49 2.98
N VAL A 5 8.43 -2.22 2.68
CA VAL A 5 7.10 -1.74 2.29
C VAL A 5 7.17 -1.11 0.91
N LEU A 6 6.31 -1.55 0.01
CA LEU A 6 6.14 -0.92 -1.29
C LEU A 6 5.03 0.13 -1.18
N VAL A 7 5.35 1.37 -1.52
CA VAL A 7 4.38 2.48 -1.53
C VAL A 7 4.14 2.89 -2.97
N VAL A 8 2.91 2.72 -3.45
CA VAL A 8 2.50 3.07 -4.81
C VAL A 8 1.60 4.30 -4.73
N ASP A 9 2.15 5.46 -5.08
CA ASP A 9 1.46 6.74 -5.01
C ASP A 9 2.17 7.72 -5.93
N ASP A 10 1.42 8.51 -6.67
CA ASP A 10 1.99 9.48 -7.62
C ASP A 10 2.46 10.78 -6.97
N SER A 11 2.24 10.96 -5.68
CA SER A 11 2.60 12.17 -4.95
C SER A 11 3.91 12.00 -4.18
N ALA A 12 4.94 12.76 -4.56
CA ALA A 12 6.21 12.77 -3.83
C ALA A 12 6.05 13.24 -2.38
N LEU A 13 5.12 14.16 -2.15
CA LEU A 13 4.84 14.65 -0.79
C LEU A 13 4.29 13.54 0.11
N ILE A 14 3.41 12.72 -0.44
CA ILE A 14 2.84 11.58 0.29
C ILE A 14 3.92 10.55 0.62
N HIS A 15 4.87 10.31 -0.28
CA HIS A 15 5.99 9.40 -0.01
C HIS A 15 6.81 9.87 1.19
N GLN A 16 7.04 11.18 1.31
CA GLN A 16 7.75 11.72 2.47
C GLN A 16 6.98 11.49 3.77
N MET A 17 5.66 11.65 3.74
CA MET A 17 4.82 11.38 4.89
C MET A 17 4.89 9.91 5.31
N TYR A 18 4.84 8.99 4.35
CA TYR A 18 4.99 7.57 4.65
C TYR A 18 6.33 7.24 5.26
N LYS A 19 7.40 7.88 4.77
CA LYS A 19 8.73 7.68 5.37
C LYS A 19 8.71 8.04 6.85
N MET A 20 8.10 9.15 7.22
CA MET A 20 8.01 9.57 8.60
C MET A 20 7.21 8.60 9.46
N VAL A 21 6.07 8.14 8.94
CA VAL A 21 5.21 7.21 9.68
C VAL A 21 5.87 5.84 9.83
N LEU A 22 6.50 5.35 8.75
CA LEU A 22 7.01 3.98 8.70
C LEU A 22 8.41 3.83 9.28
N MET A 23 9.16 4.93 9.46
CA MET A 23 10.51 4.86 10.03
C MET A 23 10.53 4.21 11.42
N ARG A 24 9.43 4.31 12.14
CA ARG A 24 9.30 3.73 13.49
C ARG A 24 9.33 2.20 13.47
N TYR A 25 9.11 1.59 12.31
CA TYR A 25 9.17 0.13 12.15
C TYR A 25 10.54 -0.35 11.69
N ARG A 26 11.46 0.58 11.40
CA ARG A 26 12.80 0.28 10.90
C ARG A 26 12.76 -0.57 9.63
N CYS A 27 11.80 -0.27 8.75
CA CYS A 27 11.62 -0.99 7.49
C CYS A 27 12.20 -0.19 6.32
N GLU A 28 12.55 -0.91 5.26
CA GLU A 28 12.95 -0.30 4.01
C GLU A 28 11.69 0.11 3.25
N ILE A 29 11.72 1.27 2.58
CA ILE A 29 10.60 1.75 1.79
C ILE A 29 11.00 1.76 0.32
N VAL A 30 10.22 1.08 -0.51
CA VAL A 30 10.37 1.08 -1.96
C VAL A 30 9.26 1.96 -2.53
N GLN A 31 9.64 2.99 -3.28
CA GLN A 31 8.69 3.97 -3.82
C GLN A 31 8.38 3.70 -5.27
N ALA A 32 7.10 3.74 -5.61
CA ALA A 32 6.62 3.66 -6.98
C ALA A 32 5.66 4.82 -7.23
N LEU A 33 5.71 5.40 -8.42
CA LEU A 33 4.95 6.61 -8.75
C LEU A 33 3.66 6.35 -9.52
N ASN A 34 3.43 5.11 -9.92
CA ASN A 34 2.19 4.69 -10.58
C ASN A 34 2.10 3.16 -10.53
N GLY A 35 1.01 2.61 -11.03
CA GLY A 35 0.78 1.17 -10.99
C GLY A 35 1.81 0.37 -11.77
N GLN A 36 2.23 0.83 -12.94
CA GLN A 36 3.24 0.12 -13.75
C GLN A 36 4.59 0.11 -13.03
N ASP A 37 5.00 1.25 -12.48
CA ASP A 37 6.23 1.33 -11.69
C ASP A 37 6.14 0.42 -10.46
N GLY A 38 4.94 0.32 -9.87
CA GLY A 38 4.68 -0.59 -8.75
C GLY A 38 4.90 -2.04 -9.12
N LEU A 39 4.42 -2.47 -10.28
CA LEU A 39 4.65 -3.82 -10.77
C LEU A 39 6.14 -4.09 -10.99
N ASP A 40 6.84 -3.15 -11.61
CA ASP A 40 8.27 -3.27 -11.87
C ASP A 40 9.07 -3.36 -10.56
N LYS A 41 8.72 -2.53 -9.57
CA LYS A 41 9.38 -2.55 -8.27
C LYS A 41 9.09 -3.84 -7.51
N LEU A 42 7.88 -4.38 -7.64
CA LEU A 42 7.50 -5.62 -6.97
C LEU A 42 8.27 -6.81 -7.54
N GLU A 43 8.49 -6.85 -8.86
CA GLU A 43 9.31 -7.88 -9.47
C GLU A 43 10.75 -7.86 -8.95
N LYS A 44 11.30 -6.67 -8.75
CA LYS A 44 12.65 -6.49 -8.24
C LYS A 44 12.75 -6.70 -6.73
N ASN A 45 11.64 -6.62 -6.02
CA ASN A 45 11.58 -6.72 -4.56
C ASN A 45 10.49 -7.70 -4.14
N PRO A 46 10.62 -8.99 -4.50
CA PRO A 46 9.57 -9.96 -4.16
C PRO A 46 9.46 -10.25 -2.66
N ASP A 47 10.40 -9.75 -1.88
CA ASP A 47 10.44 -9.87 -0.42
C ASP A 47 9.69 -8.74 0.31
N VAL A 48 8.92 -7.94 -0.41
CA VAL A 48 8.06 -6.89 0.19
C VAL A 48 7.10 -7.51 1.20
N SER A 49 7.03 -6.90 2.39
CA SER A 49 6.16 -7.38 3.47
C SER A 49 4.74 -6.86 3.36
N MET A 50 4.56 -5.67 2.78
CA MET A 50 3.27 -4.99 2.72
C MET A 50 3.29 -3.98 1.57
N MET A 51 2.12 -3.74 0.99
CA MET A 51 1.94 -2.70 -0.03
C MET A 51 0.95 -1.65 0.45
N LEU A 52 1.29 -0.37 0.23
CA LEU A 52 0.37 0.76 0.41
C LEU A 52 0.07 1.29 -0.99
N VAL A 53 -1.18 1.23 -1.40
CA VAL A 53 -1.57 1.50 -2.78
C VAL A 53 -2.64 2.60 -2.84
N ASP A 54 -2.30 3.73 -3.46
CA ASP A 54 -3.26 4.79 -3.74
C ASP A 54 -4.17 4.34 -4.89
N ILE A 55 -5.47 4.56 -4.76
CA ILE A 55 -6.43 4.21 -5.81
C ILE A 55 -6.36 5.21 -6.96
N ASN A 56 -6.21 6.49 -6.66
CA ASN A 56 -6.27 7.54 -7.68
C ASN A 56 -4.90 7.91 -8.21
N MET A 57 -4.48 7.26 -9.28
CA MET A 57 -3.19 7.50 -9.92
C MET A 57 -3.37 7.57 -11.45
N PRO A 58 -2.49 8.32 -12.16
CA PRO A 58 -2.50 8.31 -13.61
C PRO A 58 -1.96 7.00 -14.17
N LEU A 59 -2.16 6.75 -15.45
CA LEU A 59 -1.71 5.61 -16.23
C LEU A 59 -2.39 4.31 -15.78
N MET A 60 -2.00 3.77 -14.63
CA MET A 60 -2.61 2.59 -14.05
C MET A 60 -3.03 2.94 -12.62
N ASN A 61 -4.34 2.96 -12.35
CA ASN A 61 -4.85 3.27 -11.02
C ASN A 61 -4.64 2.09 -10.06
N GLY A 62 -4.92 2.34 -8.78
CA GLY A 62 -4.68 1.33 -7.75
C GLY A 62 -5.48 0.06 -7.91
N LEU A 63 -6.71 0.16 -8.41
CA LEU A 63 -7.55 -1.04 -8.63
C LEU A 63 -6.98 -1.92 -9.73
N GLU A 64 -6.52 -1.31 -10.82
CA GLU A 64 -5.86 -2.04 -11.90
C GLU A 64 -4.58 -2.71 -11.42
N PHE A 65 -3.80 -2.00 -10.60
CA PHE A 65 -2.58 -2.53 -10.00
C PHE A 65 -2.88 -3.77 -9.15
N ILE A 66 -3.87 -3.67 -8.25
CA ILE A 66 -4.27 -4.78 -7.38
C ILE A 66 -4.73 -5.97 -8.22
N GLN A 67 -5.52 -5.71 -9.26
CA GLN A 67 -6.01 -6.75 -10.15
C GLN A 67 -4.87 -7.51 -10.82
N LYS A 68 -3.86 -6.79 -11.31
CA LYS A 68 -2.69 -7.40 -11.96
C LYS A 68 -1.83 -8.17 -10.97
N VAL A 69 -1.65 -7.67 -9.76
CA VAL A 69 -0.90 -8.35 -8.70
C VAL A 69 -1.58 -9.68 -8.35
N LYS A 70 -2.89 -9.66 -8.18
CA LYS A 70 -3.65 -10.87 -7.82
C LYS A 70 -3.70 -11.86 -8.97
N ALA A 71 -3.80 -11.38 -10.22
CA ALA A 71 -3.80 -12.26 -11.39
C ALA A 71 -2.47 -12.99 -11.57
N ALA A 72 -1.36 -12.37 -11.20
CA ALA A 72 -0.05 -13.01 -11.26
C ALA A 72 0.09 -14.18 -10.29
N GLY A 73 -0.61 -14.13 -9.16
CA GLY A 73 -0.61 -15.20 -8.17
C GLY A 73 0.63 -15.29 -7.29
N THR A 74 1.75 -14.76 -7.72
CA THR A 74 3.03 -14.86 -7.03
C THR A 74 3.06 -14.08 -5.72
N PHE A 75 2.31 -12.98 -5.65
CA PHE A 75 2.35 -12.05 -4.52
C PHE A 75 1.09 -12.10 -3.65
N ASN A 76 0.32 -13.18 -3.73
CA ASN A 76 -0.97 -13.29 -3.02
C ASN A 76 -0.84 -13.26 -1.49
N ASN A 77 0.33 -13.59 -0.97
CA ASN A 77 0.56 -13.60 0.47
C ASN A 77 0.97 -12.24 1.04
N ILE A 78 1.17 -11.24 0.18
CA ILE A 78 1.57 -9.90 0.62
C ILE A 78 0.32 -9.06 0.90
N PRO A 79 0.11 -8.60 2.13
CA PRO A 79 -1.05 -7.74 2.44
C PRO A 79 -0.99 -6.43 1.66
N ILE A 80 -2.15 -6.00 1.16
CA ILE A 80 -2.31 -4.74 0.44
C ILE A 80 -3.23 -3.84 1.25
N ILE A 81 -2.74 -2.64 1.57
CA ILE A 81 -3.55 -1.61 2.22
C ILE A 81 -3.87 -0.56 1.17
N ILE A 82 -5.15 -0.33 0.95
CA ILE A 82 -5.65 0.71 0.05
C ILE A 82 -5.60 2.04 0.76
N VAL A 83 -5.10 3.06 0.06
CA VAL A 83 -5.18 4.44 0.53
C VAL A 83 -6.12 5.17 -0.42
N SER A 84 -7.31 5.51 0.07
CA SER A 84 -8.36 6.10 -0.74
C SER A 84 -8.63 7.55 -0.34
N THR A 85 -9.22 8.32 -1.27
CA THR A 85 -9.66 9.69 -1.00
C THR A 85 -11.11 9.63 -0.49
N GLU A 86 -11.45 10.55 0.41
CA GLU A 86 -12.83 10.69 0.89
C GLU A 86 -13.78 10.84 -0.30
N GLY A 87 -14.91 10.14 -0.26
CA GLY A 87 -15.87 10.11 -1.37
C GLY A 87 -15.63 8.97 -2.36
N LYS A 88 -14.66 8.10 -2.11
CA LYS A 88 -14.32 6.98 -2.99
C LYS A 88 -14.62 5.62 -2.36
N GLU A 89 -15.68 5.55 -1.57
CA GLU A 89 -16.07 4.34 -0.84
C GLU A 89 -16.34 3.17 -1.77
N GLU A 90 -16.94 3.43 -2.94
CA GLU A 90 -17.23 2.37 -3.92
C GLU A 90 -15.94 1.74 -4.45
N ASP A 91 -14.93 2.58 -4.77
CA ASP A 91 -13.63 2.09 -5.23
C ASP A 91 -12.92 1.31 -4.13
N THR A 92 -13.05 1.75 -2.89
CA THR A 92 -12.48 1.05 -1.73
C THR A 92 -13.10 -0.34 -1.61
N GLN A 93 -14.42 -0.46 -1.76
CA GLN A 93 -15.10 -1.75 -1.70
C GLN A 93 -14.67 -2.67 -2.84
N ARG A 94 -14.46 -2.13 -4.03
CA ARG A 94 -13.93 -2.91 -5.16
C ARG A 94 -12.54 -3.44 -4.86
N GLY A 95 -11.67 -2.62 -4.27
CA GLY A 95 -10.33 -3.04 -3.90
C GLY A 95 -10.33 -4.15 -2.86
N LEU A 96 -11.21 -4.04 -1.86
CA LEU A 96 -11.37 -5.08 -0.85
C LEU A 96 -11.88 -6.37 -1.47
N ALA A 97 -12.83 -6.27 -2.40
CA ALA A 97 -13.36 -7.44 -3.13
C ALA A 97 -12.28 -8.12 -3.98
N LEU A 98 -11.31 -7.37 -4.46
CA LEU A 98 -10.17 -7.91 -5.21
C LEU A 98 -9.12 -8.59 -4.31
N GLY A 99 -9.24 -8.44 -3.00
CA GLY A 99 -8.38 -9.13 -2.05
C GLY A 99 -7.45 -8.24 -1.23
N ALA A 100 -7.69 -6.92 -1.22
CA ALA A 100 -6.96 -6.04 -0.32
C ALA A 100 -7.28 -6.39 1.13
N SER A 101 -6.29 -6.19 2.01
CA SER A 101 -6.39 -6.58 3.42
C SER A 101 -7.01 -5.52 4.31
N GLY A 102 -7.04 -4.27 3.87
CA GLY A 102 -7.60 -3.17 4.62
C GLY A 102 -7.46 -1.85 3.86
N TYR A 103 -7.88 -0.78 4.48
CA TYR A 103 -7.80 0.55 3.86
C TYR A 103 -7.68 1.65 4.91
N VAL A 104 -7.13 2.80 4.47
CA VAL A 104 -7.21 4.07 5.20
C VAL A 104 -7.69 5.14 4.24
N THR A 105 -8.38 6.17 4.75
CA THR A 105 -8.94 7.25 3.93
C THR A 105 -8.13 8.52 4.14
N LYS A 106 -7.73 9.16 3.03
CA LYS A 106 -7.03 10.45 3.08
C LYS A 106 -8.02 11.59 3.40
N PRO A 107 -7.64 12.56 4.20
CA PRO A 107 -6.42 12.61 5.01
C PRO A 107 -6.52 11.64 6.19
N PHE A 108 -5.43 10.93 6.50
CA PHE A 108 -5.42 10.00 7.63
C PHE A 108 -4.41 10.45 8.68
N GLN A 109 -4.64 10.03 9.92
CA GLN A 109 -3.71 10.24 11.01
C GLN A 109 -2.68 9.11 11.04
N PRO A 110 -1.43 9.35 11.48
CA PRO A 110 -0.46 8.27 11.64
C PRO A 110 -1.00 7.10 12.47
N SER A 111 -1.83 7.39 13.48
CA SER A 111 -2.43 6.35 14.32
C SER A 111 -3.33 5.40 13.54
N ASP A 112 -4.00 5.87 12.48
CA ASP A 112 -4.87 5.03 11.66
C ASP A 112 -4.05 3.96 10.96
N LEU A 113 -2.89 4.34 10.40
CA LEU A 113 -2.00 3.41 9.74
C LEU A 113 -1.33 2.48 10.75
N HIS A 114 -0.87 3.00 11.88
CA HIS A 114 -0.28 2.18 12.94
C HIS A 114 -1.25 1.12 13.46
N SER A 115 -2.52 1.48 13.66
CA SER A 115 -3.54 0.53 14.11
C SER A 115 -3.72 -0.61 13.12
N LEU A 116 -3.77 -0.28 11.83
CA LEU A 116 -3.96 -1.28 10.79
C LEU A 116 -2.75 -2.20 10.67
N ILE A 117 -1.54 -1.65 10.74
CA ILE A 117 -0.31 -2.45 10.71
C ILE A 117 -0.26 -3.39 11.91
N SER A 118 -0.59 -2.90 13.10
CA SER A 118 -0.64 -3.71 14.32
C SER A 118 -1.61 -4.87 14.16
N LYS A 119 -2.79 -4.60 13.60
CA LYS A 119 -3.82 -5.63 13.37
C LYS A 119 -3.34 -6.70 12.39
N LEU A 120 -2.67 -6.31 11.31
CA LEU A 120 -2.25 -7.23 10.26
C LEU A 120 -0.97 -8.00 10.60
N PHE A 121 -0.05 -7.39 11.30
CA PHE A 121 1.28 -7.97 11.55
C PHE A 121 1.57 -8.26 13.02
N GLY A 122 0.74 -7.78 13.94
CA GLY A 122 0.98 -7.95 15.37
C GLY A 122 2.20 -7.20 15.87
N VAL A 123 2.62 -6.13 15.20
CA VAL A 123 3.79 -5.34 15.57
C VAL A 123 3.37 -3.92 15.95
N ALA A 124 4.14 -3.28 16.81
CA ALA A 124 3.90 -1.91 17.22
C ALA A 124 5.05 -1.02 16.75
N PRO A 125 4.81 0.29 16.52
CA PRO A 125 5.90 1.20 16.19
C PRO A 125 6.86 1.35 17.36
N ALA A 126 8.12 1.46 17.03
CA ALA A 126 9.17 1.60 18.04
C ALA A 126 9.12 2.98 18.73
#